data_14891b4af30312aa8096338e7ea4b5f9
#
_entry.id   14891b4af30312aa8096338e7ea4b5f9
#
_cell.length_a   1.000
_cell.length_b   1.000
_cell.length_c   1.000
_cell.angle_alpha   90.00
_cell.angle_beta   90.00
_cell.angle_gamma   90.00
#
_symmetry.space_group_name_H-M   'P 1'
#
loop_
_entity.id
_entity.type
_entity.pdbx_description
1 polymer ?
#
loop_
_entity_poly.entity_id
_entity_poly.type
_entity_poly.pdbx_seq_one_letter_code
_entity_poly.pdbx_strand_id
1 'polypeptide(L)'
;MIMKAIKNILISQPRPLSDRNPYADMEVSFGVQCDFQQLIRVEGVNVREFRDQHIYLEDYTAVIVSSRLGIDHFFRLCEESRFSVPQNMHYYCISEAVGNYLQKYIQYRKRKVFAAENNRFEDLLPAMLRRPNEKYLMVMSDVHNDDDINMFAEHNIVVKPAIMYRTVAAEWPADKPFNYDMIVLFTPSGVAALKKNFPDWEQGDTVIACFGANTLAAIEENGWRADIKAPTPEFPSITTAIKKYLESQQ
;
A
#
# COMPACT_ATOMS: atom_id res chain seq x y z
N MET A 1 30.80 -14.12 -20.23
CA MET A 1 29.60 -14.78 -19.65
C MET A 1 28.47 -14.56 -20.63
N ILE A 2 27.88 -15.62 -21.19
CA ILE A 2 26.70 -15.48 -22.06
C ILE A 2 25.57 -15.10 -21.11
N MET A 3 25.09 -13.85 -21.20
CA MET A 3 23.93 -13.39 -20.38
C MET A 3 22.71 -14.19 -20.83
N LYS A 4 21.98 -14.76 -19.88
CA LYS A 4 20.76 -15.53 -20.14
C LYS A 4 19.69 -14.60 -20.70
N ALA A 5 19.11 -14.94 -21.85
CA ALA A 5 18.04 -14.16 -22.46
C ALA A 5 16.82 -14.13 -21.53
N ILE A 6 16.28 -12.93 -21.27
CA ILE A 6 15.05 -12.75 -20.49
C ILE A 6 13.86 -13.16 -21.36
N LYS A 7 13.05 -14.11 -20.87
CA LYS A 7 11.81 -14.57 -21.51
C LYS A 7 10.60 -14.41 -20.62
N ASN A 8 10.71 -14.77 -19.34
CA ASN A 8 9.63 -14.76 -18.38
C ASN A 8 9.88 -13.73 -17.30
N ILE A 9 8.98 -12.74 -17.17
CA ILE A 9 9.07 -11.63 -16.21
C ILE A 9 7.93 -11.73 -15.22
N LEU A 10 8.22 -11.84 -13.93
CA LEU A 10 7.24 -11.71 -12.87
C LEU A 10 7.05 -10.24 -12.50
N ILE A 11 5.83 -9.74 -12.57
CA ILE A 11 5.45 -8.40 -12.12
C ILE A 11 4.64 -8.55 -10.82
N SER A 12 5.20 -8.10 -9.69
CA SER A 12 4.57 -8.26 -8.37
C SER A 12 3.42 -7.28 -8.09
N GLN A 13 2.67 -6.94 -9.13
CA GLN A 13 1.48 -6.08 -9.11
C GLN A 13 0.33 -6.70 -9.90
N PRO A 14 -0.93 -6.25 -9.68
CA PRO A 14 -2.03 -6.63 -10.55
C PRO A 14 -1.78 -6.13 -11.98
N ARG A 15 -2.31 -6.85 -12.96
CA ARG A 15 -2.25 -6.42 -14.36
C ARG A 15 -2.98 -5.07 -14.51
N PRO A 16 -2.38 -4.07 -15.15
CA PRO A 16 -3.05 -2.80 -15.44
C PRO A 16 -4.32 -3.01 -16.25
N LEU A 17 -5.42 -2.37 -15.84
CA LEU A 17 -6.71 -2.46 -16.53
C LEU A 17 -6.85 -1.48 -17.70
N SER A 18 -5.88 -0.59 -17.90
CA SER A 18 -5.91 0.40 -18.96
C SER A 18 -5.47 -0.18 -20.31
N ASP A 19 -6.04 0.32 -21.40
CA ASP A 19 -5.63 -0.01 -22.77
C ASP A 19 -4.16 0.35 -23.06
N ARG A 20 -3.61 1.30 -22.31
CA ARG A 20 -2.18 1.69 -22.34
C ARG A 20 -1.41 0.90 -21.28
N ASN A 21 -1.16 -0.37 -21.56
CA ASN A 21 -0.34 -1.22 -20.72
C ASN A 21 1.11 -1.20 -21.21
N PRO A 22 2.06 -0.54 -20.52
CA PRO A 22 3.46 -0.45 -20.96
C PRO A 22 4.16 -1.81 -21.00
N TYR A 23 3.65 -2.80 -20.29
CA TYR A 23 4.17 -4.16 -20.33
C TYR A 23 3.75 -4.91 -21.60
N ALA A 24 2.55 -4.64 -22.14
CA ALA A 24 2.13 -5.21 -23.42
C ALA A 24 3.04 -4.77 -24.58
N ASP A 25 3.48 -3.51 -24.56
CA ASP A 25 4.46 -3.02 -25.56
C ASP A 25 5.81 -3.75 -25.43
N MET A 26 6.23 -4.09 -24.20
CA MET A 26 7.46 -4.87 -23.99
C MET A 26 7.31 -6.31 -24.45
N GLU A 27 6.16 -6.96 -24.20
CA GLU A 27 5.88 -8.32 -24.69
C GLU A 27 6.02 -8.39 -26.20
N VAL A 28 5.47 -7.41 -26.93
CA VAL A 28 5.53 -7.35 -28.41
C VAL A 28 6.94 -7.02 -28.90
N SER A 29 7.61 -6.02 -28.29
CA SER A 29 8.89 -5.51 -28.80
C SER A 29 10.07 -6.42 -28.54
N PHE A 30 10.05 -7.16 -27.42
CA PHE A 30 11.19 -8.00 -26.97
C PHE A 30 10.88 -9.49 -26.94
N GLY A 31 9.62 -9.90 -27.23
CA GLY A 31 9.23 -11.31 -27.18
C GLY A 31 9.27 -11.92 -25.77
N VAL A 32 9.12 -11.07 -24.74
CA VAL A 32 9.04 -11.48 -23.34
C VAL A 32 7.59 -11.76 -22.92
N GLN A 33 7.39 -12.60 -21.92
CA GLN A 33 6.10 -12.88 -21.31
C GLN A 33 6.06 -12.22 -19.93
N CYS A 34 5.10 -11.31 -19.69
CA CYS A 34 4.88 -10.66 -18.42
C CYS A 34 3.75 -11.35 -17.64
N ASP A 35 4.12 -11.97 -16.53
CA ASP A 35 3.19 -12.62 -15.62
C ASP A 35 2.93 -11.71 -14.41
N PHE A 36 1.66 -11.41 -14.15
CA PHE A 36 1.23 -10.51 -13.08
C PHE A 36 0.74 -11.33 -11.90
N GLN A 37 1.49 -11.29 -10.80
CA GLN A 37 1.12 -12.01 -9.59
C GLN A 37 1.31 -11.12 -8.38
N GLN A 38 0.23 -10.79 -7.70
CA GLN A 38 0.32 -10.08 -6.44
C GLN A 38 0.98 -10.98 -5.38
N LEU A 39 2.09 -10.52 -4.82
CA LEU A 39 2.79 -11.20 -3.73
C LEU A 39 2.24 -10.83 -2.35
N ILE A 40 1.44 -9.77 -2.29
CA ILE A 40 0.84 -9.26 -1.05
C ILE A 40 -0.67 -9.10 -1.21
N ARG A 41 -1.37 -9.24 -0.10
CA ARG A 41 -2.80 -8.93 0.01
C ARG A 41 -3.06 -8.13 1.29
N VAL A 42 -4.15 -7.39 1.30
CA VAL A 42 -4.60 -6.70 2.51
C VAL A 42 -5.62 -7.58 3.23
N GLU A 43 -5.42 -7.76 4.53
CA GLU A 43 -6.36 -8.42 5.43
C GLU A 43 -6.89 -7.45 6.46
N GLY A 44 -8.16 -7.55 6.79
CA GLY A 44 -8.73 -6.83 7.91
C GLY A 44 -8.29 -7.46 9.24
N VAL A 45 -7.94 -6.64 10.21
CA VAL A 45 -7.79 -7.06 11.60
C VAL A 45 -9.15 -7.53 12.12
N ASN A 46 -9.22 -8.68 12.79
CA ASN A 46 -10.47 -9.17 13.36
C ASN A 46 -10.83 -8.45 14.67
N VAL A 47 -12.07 -8.61 15.14
CA VAL A 47 -12.56 -7.89 16.33
C VAL A 47 -11.76 -8.23 17.60
N ARG A 48 -11.27 -9.47 17.75
CA ARG A 48 -10.49 -9.86 18.91
C ARG A 48 -9.14 -9.12 18.92
N GLU A 49 -8.41 -9.20 17.83
CA GLU A 49 -7.14 -8.48 17.66
C GLU A 49 -7.31 -6.96 17.78
N PHE A 50 -8.45 -6.42 17.29
CA PHE A 50 -8.74 -5.00 17.45
C PHE A 50 -8.94 -4.62 18.93
N ARG A 51 -9.63 -5.47 19.72
CA ARG A 51 -9.81 -5.26 21.16
C ARG A 51 -8.50 -5.33 21.94
N ASP A 52 -7.55 -6.16 21.49
CA ASP A 52 -6.24 -6.28 22.11
C ASP A 52 -5.42 -4.96 22.03
N GLN A 53 -5.81 -4.03 21.14
CA GLN A 53 -5.26 -2.66 21.08
C GLN A 53 -5.81 -1.72 22.16
N HIS A 54 -6.75 -2.20 23.00
CA HIS A 54 -7.45 -1.41 24.03
C HIS A 54 -8.10 -0.13 23.45
N ILE A 55 -8.75 -0.27 22.29
CA ILE A 55 -9.50 0.79 21.62
C ILE A 55 -10.98 0.46 21.68
N TYR A 56 -11.74 1.39 22.24
CA TYR A 56 -13.19 1.32 22.34
C TYR A 56 -13.77 2.38 21.41
N LEU A 57 -14.48 1.97 20.35
CA LEU A 57 -14.96 2.87 19.29
C LEU A 57 -15.92 3.96 19.82
N GLU A 58 -16.67 3.67 20.89
CA GLU A 58 -17.58 4.58 21.58
C GLU A 58 -16.88 5.76 22.27
N ASP A 59 -15.59 5.67 22.51
CA ASP A 59 -14.81 6.74 23.13
C ASP A 59 -14.47 7.87 22.16
N TYR A 60 -14.65 7.67 20.85
CA TYR A 60 -14.19 8.58 19.82
C TYR A 60 -15.37 9.32 19.16
N THR A 61 -15.14 10.60 18.87
CA THR A 61 -16.11 11.48 18.23
C THR A 61 -15.74 11.82 16.79
N ALA A 62 -14.51 11.51 16.40
CA ALA A 62 -13.97 11.79 15.09
C ALA A 62 -13.04 10.68 14.58
N VAL A 63 -13.11 10.43 13.27
CA VAL A 63 -12.28 9.43 12.58
C VAL A 63 -11.44 10.10 11.51
N ILE A 64 -10.13 9.82 11.52
CA ILE A 64 -9.17 10.27 10.50
C ILE A 64 -8.89 9.11 9.55
N VAL A 65 -9.02 9.34 8.25
CA VAL A 65 -8.85 8.31 7.21
C VAL A 65 -8.01 8.81 6.04
N SER A 66 -7.06 7.99 5.61
CA SER A 66 -6.16 8.27 4.49
C SER A 66 -6.56 7.58 3.18
N SER A 67 -7.48 6.62 3.22
CA SER A 67 -7.81 5.81 2.05
C SER A 67 -9.25 5.28 2.08
N ARG A 68 -9.75 4.91 0.88
CA ARG A 68 -11.03 4.19 0.76
C ARG A 68 -11.00 2.85 1.48
N LEU A 69 -9.86 2.15 1.40
CA LEU A 69 -9.64 0.89 2.10
C LEU A 69 -9.74 1.05 3.61
N GLY A 70 -9.16 2.11 4.17
CA GLY A 70 -9.31 2.45 5.60
C GLY A 70 -10.76 2.68 5.99
N ILE A 71 -11.55 3.35 5.15
CA ILE A 71 -12.99 3.52 5.36
C ILE A 71 -13.71 2.16 5.38
N ASP A 72 -13.46 1.30 4.39
CA ASP A 72 -14.08 -0.02 4.32
C ASP A 72 -13.78 -0.85 5.58
N HIS A 73 -12.54 -0.84 6.07
CA HIS A 73 -12.14 -1.57 7.28
C HIS A 73 -12.69 -0.95 8.57
N PHE A 74 -12.81 0.37 8.66
CA PHE A 74 -13.46 1.03 9.78
C PHE A 74 -14.93 0.58 9.93
N PHE A 75 -15.71 0.69 8.85
CA PHE A 75 -17.11 0.31 8.89
C PHE A 75 -17.31 -1.20 9.06
N ARG A 76 -16.45 -2.04 8.48
CA ARG A 76 -16.45 -3.48 8.74
C ARG A 76 -16.27 -3.78 10.23
N LEU A 77 -15.27 -3.17 10.88
CA LEU A 77 -15.04 -3.36 12.32
C LEU A 77 -16.20 -2.81 13.18
N CYS A 78 -16.81 -1.69 12.79
CA CYS A 78 -18.01 -1.19 13.44
C CYS A 78 -19.15 -2.22 13.40
N GLU A 79 -19.41 -2.81 12.24
CA GLU A 79 -20.43 -3.83 12.04
C GLU A 79 -20.13 -5.10 12.85
N GLU A 80 -18.93 -5.66 12.71
CA GLU A 80 -18.48 -6.86 13.43
C GLU A 80 -18.46 -6.66 14.95
N SER A 81 -18.16 -5.45 15.43
CA SER A 81 -18.20 -5.07 16.86
C SER A 81 -19.60 -4.70 17.35
N ARG A 82 -20.60 -4.68 16.46
CA ARG A 82 -21.97 -4.22 16.74
C ARG A 82 -22.02 -2.77 17.24
N PHE A 83 -21.08 -1.95 16.79
CA PHE A 83 -21.04 -0.54 17.10
C PHE A 83 -21.81 0.25 16.06
N SER A 84 -22.88 0.93 16.49
CA SER A 84 -23.65 1.86 15.64
C SER A 84 -22.94 3.20 15.59
N VAL A 85 -22.37 3.55 14.45
CA VAL A 85 -21.67 4.84 14.30
C VAL A 85 -22.62 6.00 14.55
N PRO A 86 -22.33 6.89 15.55
CA PRO A 86 -23.20 8.01 15.88
C PRO A 86 -23.38 8.98 14.71
N GLN A 87 -24.61 9.51 14.56
CA GLN A 87 -24.88 10.49 13.51
C GLN A 87 -24.07 11.78 13.61
N ASN A 88 -23.53 12.10 14.79
CA ASN A 88 -22.68 13.25 15.04
C ASN A 88 -21.19 12.99 14.85
N MET A 89 -20.75 11.77 14.49
CA MET A 89 -19.38 11.45 14.15
C MET A 89 -18.85 12.38 13.07
N HIS A 90 -17.64 12.92 13.28
CA HIS A 90 -16.91 13.70 12.30
C HIS A 90 -15.86 12.85 11.56
N TYR A 91 -15.58 13.22 10.32
CA TYR A 91 -14.60 12.49 9.48
C TYR A 91 -13.59 13.47 8.92
N TYR A 92 -12.32 13.15 9.09
CA TYR A 92 -11.18 13.92 8.60
C TYR A 92 -10.45 13.08 7.55
N CYS A 93 -10.50 13.51 6.31
CA CYS A 93 -10.08 12.72 5.15
C CYS A 93 -8.88 13.37 4.47
N ILE A 94 -7.91 12.55 4.06
CA ILE A 94 -6.70 13.02 3.36
C ILE A 94 -7.01 13.71 2.03
N SER A 95 -8.20 13.50 1.46
CA SER A 95 -8.63 14.15 0.21
C SER A 95 -10.14 14.17 0.07
N GLU A 96 -10.63 15.01 -0.84
CA GLU A 96 -12.06 15.06 -1.19
C GLU A 96 -12.56 13.72 -1.78
N ALA A 97 -11.72 13.04 -2.57
CA ALA A 97 -12.06 11.73 -3.14
C ALA A 97 -12.28 10.65 -2.07
N VAL A 98 -11.50 10.69 -0.98
CA VAL A 98 -11.68 9.81 0.19
C VAL A 98 -12.94 10.23 0.97
N GLY A 99 -13.14 11.54 1.18
CA GLY A 99 -14.32 12.07 1.84
C GLY A 99 -15.62 11.70 1.12
N ASN A 100 -15.65 11.82 -0.20
CA ASN A 100 -16.81 11.46 -1.01
C ASN A 100 -17.13 9.95 -0.96
N TYR A 101 -16.15 9.09 -0.75
CA TYR A 101 -16.35 7.65 -0.62
C TYR A 101 -17.16 7.26 0.63
N LEU A 102 -17.19 8.11 1.66
CA LEU A 102 -18.02 7.90 2.85
C LEU A 102 -19.52 7.79 2.56
N GLN A 103 -19.97 8.29 1.39
CA GLN A 103 -21.38 8.16 0.96
C GLN A 103 -21.84 6.71 0.83
N LYS A 104 -20.92 5.76 0.69
CA LYS A 104 -21.19 4.32 0.71
C LYS A 104 -21.78 3.85 2.05
N TYR A 105 -21.41 4.52 3.15
CA TYR A 105 -21.67 4.06 4.51
C TYR A 105 -22.55 5.01 5.34
N ILE A 106 -22.50 6.31 5.03
CA ILE A 106 -23.20 7.32 5.82
C ILE A 106 -24.04 8.26 4.95
N GLN A 107 -25.05 8.88 5.55
CA GLN A 107 -25.67 10.05 4.95
C GLN A 107 -24.66 11.21 4.96
N TYR A 108 -24.07 11.49 3.81
CA TYR A 108 -23.05 12.53 3.67
C TYR A 108 -23.60 13.91 4.04
N ARG A 109 -22.88 14.60 4.92
CA ARG A 109 -23.18 15.98 5.32
C ARG A 109 -21.88 16.77 5.32
N LYS A 110 -21.75 17.74 4.44
CA LYS A 110 -20.55 18.59 4.27
C LYS A 110 -19.98 19.14 5.58
N ARG A 111 -20.83 19.47 6.55
CA ARG A 111 -20.43 19.99 7.88
C ARG A 111 -19.74 18.97 8.79
N LYS A 112 -19.75 17.68 8.43
CA LYS A 112 -19.18 16.58 9.22
C LYS A 112 -17.98 15.91 8.55
N VAL A 113 -17.72 16.23 7.30
CA VAL A 113 -16.63 15.66 6.52
C VAL A 113 -15.67 16.77 6.14
N PHE A 114 -14.47 16.70 6.66
CA PHE A 114 -13.36 17.63 6.40
C PHE A 114 -12.36 16.92 5.53
N ALA A 115 -12.04 17.50 4.38
CA ALA A 115 -11.09 16.94 3.46
C ALA A 115 -9.89 17.89 3.30
N ALA A 116 -8.69 17.32 3.28
CA ALA A 116 -7.48 18.05 2.96
C ALA A 116 -7.48 18.47 1.48
N GLU A 117 -6.91 19.64 1.18
CA GLU A 117 -6.87 20.19 -0.18
C GLU A 117 -5.70 19.64 -0.99
N ASN A 118 -4.54 19.44 -0.33
CA ASN A 118 -3.29 19.05 -0.98
C ASN A 118 -2.85 17.60 -0.66
N ASN A 119 -3.78 16.74 -0.24
CA ASN A 119 -3.50 15.39 0.25
C ASN A 119 -2.49 15.35 1.43
N ARG A 120 -2.56 16.34 2.32
CA ARG A 120 -1.72 16.47 3.49
C ARG A 120 -2.57 16.68 4.72
N PHE A 121 -2.29 15.94 5.78
CA PHE A 121 -3.07 16.04 7.03
C PHE A 121 -2.91 17.40 7.73
N GLU A 122 -1.84 18.14 7.49
CA GLU A 122 -1.67 19.49 7.98
C GLU A 122 -2.79 20.43 7.54
N ASP A 123 -3.37 20.21 6.37
CA ASP A 123 -4.50 21.01 5.86
C ASP A 123 -5.75 20.89 6.76
N LEU A 124 -5.85 19.83 7.58
CA LEU A 124 -6.96 19.58 8.48
C LEU A 124 -6.80 20.28 9.85
N LEU A 125 -5.59 20.70 10.22
CA LEU A 125 -5.30 21.35 11.50
C LEU A 125 -6.23 22.52 11.83
N PRO A 126 -6.56 23.44 10.90
CA PRO A 126 -7.49 24.56 11.22
C PRO A 126 -8.89 24.09 11.60
N ALA A 127 -9.35 22.97 11.03
CA ALA A 127 -10.65 22.40 11.36
C ALA A 127 -10.64 21.66 12.69
N MET A 128 -9.52 20.97 13.00
CA MET A 128 -9.33 20.21 14.23
C MET A 128 -9.13 21.13 15.43
N LEU A 129 -8.31 22.18 15.32
CA LEU A 129 -8.05 23.17 16.38
C LEU A 129 -9.33 23.93 16.82
N ARG A 130 -10.32 24.09 15.93
CA ARG A 130 -11.62 24.66 16.29
C ARG A 130 -12.52 23.72 17.11
N ARG A 131 -12.07 22.46 17.32
CA ARG A 131 -12.84 21.41 18.01
C ARG A 131 -12.01 20.72 19.09
N PRO A 132 -11.60 21.45 20.13
CA PRO A 132 -10.67 20.95 21.15
C PRO A 132 -11.21 19.77 21.97
N ASN A 133 -12.51 19.53 21.94
CA ASN A 133 -13.16 18.45 22.69
C ASN A 133 -13.33 17.17 21.86
N GLU A 134 -12.88 17.15 20.61
CA GLU A 134 -12.93 15.95 19.78
C GLU A 134 -11.91 14.93 20.23
N LYS A 135 -12.31 13.66 20.17
CA LYS A 135 -11.45 12.51 20.40
C LYS A 135 -11.21 11.82 19.07
N TYR A 136 -9.99 11.87 18.60
CA TYR A 136 -9.62 11.43 17.27
C TYR A 136 -9.11 10.00 17.25
N LEU A 137 -9.70 9.15 16.38
CA LEU A 137 -9.24 7.83 16.03
C LEU A 137 -8.67 7.85 14.61
N MET A 138 -7.43 7.46 14.42
CA MET A 138 -6.81 7.40 13.09
C MET A 138 -6.75 5.95 12.59
N VAL A 139 -7.42 5.70 11.48
CA VAL A 139 -7.43 4.38 10.84
C VAL A 139 -6.11 4.15 10.11
N MET A 140 -5.41 3.10 10.48
CA MET A 140 -4.07 2.80 9.97
C MET A 140 -3.93 1.34 9.54
N SER A 141 -2.90 1.10 8.70
CA SER A 141 -2.35 -0.22 8.45
C SER A 141 -1.31 -0.57 9.51
N ASP A 142 -0.97 -1.85 9.64
CA ASP A 142 0.18 -2.32 10.43
C ASP A 142 1.52 -1.77 9.90
N VAL A 143 1.61 -1.54 8.60
CA VAL A 143 2.77 -0.90 7.97
C VAL A 143 2.47 0.59 7.79
N HIS A 144 2.98 1.42 8.70
CA HIS A 144 2.83 2.87 8.70
C HIS A 144 4.09 3.53 9.31
N ASN A 145 4.20 4.84 9.14
CA ASN A 145 5.08 5.67 9.95
C ASN A 145 4.24 6.52 10.92
N ASP A 146 4.88 7.09 11.91
CA ASP A 146 4.22 7.92 12.91
C ASP A 146 4.30 9.43 12.59
N ASP A 147 4.76 9.81 11.41
CA ASP A 147 5.01 11.21 11.04
C ASP A 147 3.75 12.07 11.20
N ASP A 148 2.60 11.57 10.69
CA ASP A 148 1.33 12.28 10.82
C ASP A 148 0.85 12.38 12.27
N ILE A 149 1.05 11.32 13.08
CA ILE A 149 0.70 11.32 14.51
C ILE A 149 1.56 12.33 15.28
N ASN A 150 2.87 12.34 14.98
CA ASN A 150 3.81 13.26 15.59
C ASN A 150 3.48 14.72 15.20
N MET A 151 3.15 14.96 13.94
CA MET A 151 2.70 16.27 13.46
C MET A 151 1.45 16.76 14.22
N PHE A 152 0.44 15.90 14.43
CA PHE A 152 -0.73 16.25 15.23
C PHE A 152 -0.35 16.55 16.70
N ALA A 153 0.55 15.76 17.29
CA ALA A 153 1.00 15.94 18.66
C ALA A 153 1.76 17.28 18.86
N GLU A 154 2.57 17.71 17.89
CA GLU A 154 3.23 19.03 17.89
C GLU A 154 2.24 20.20 17.96
N HIS A 155 1.01 19.98 17.46
CA HIS A 155 -0.09 20.94 17.52
C HIS A 155 -1.04 20.72 18.70
N ASN A 156 -0.63 19.92 19.71
CA ASN A 156 -1.45 19.55 20.87
C ASN A 156 -2.78 18.83 20.53
N ILE A 157 -2.81 18.11 19.42
CA ILE A 157 -3.93 17.27 19.03
C ILE A 157 -3.59 15.82 19.32
N VAL A 158 -4.32 15.21 20.27
CA VAL A 158 -4.12 13.80 20.61
C VAL A 158 -4.90 12.94 19.65
N VAL A 159 -4.18 12.11 18.88
CA VAL A 159 -4.73 11.15 17.93
C VAL A 159 -4.40 9.74 18.38
N LYS A 160 -5.41 8.88 18.48
CA LYS A 160 -5.20 7.45 18.78
C LYS A 160 -5.07 6.68 17.46
N PRO A 161 -3.89 6.08 17.17
CA PRO A 161 -3.76 5.18 16.03
C PRO A 161 -4.52 3.87 16.29
N ALA A 162 -5.19 3.38 15.24
CA ALA A 162 -5.97 2.15 15.28
C ALA A 162 -5.62 1.30 14.06
N ILE A 163 -4.93 0.20 14.29
CA ILE A 163 -4.59 -0.76 13.24
C ILE A 163 -5.85 -1.56 12.88
N MET A 164 -6.41 -1.32 11.72
CA MET A 164 -7.66 -1.94 11.28
C MET A 164 -7.48 -2.92 10.12
N TYR A 165 -6.32 -2.88 9.47
CA TYR A 165 -5.93 -3.80 8.40
C TYR A 165 -4.42 -3.94 8.35
N ARG A 166 -3.97 -4.98 7.67
CA ARG A 166 -2.54 -5.29 7.52
C ARG A 166 -2.22 -5.79 6.13
N THR A 167 -0.96 -5.62 5.75
CA THR A 167 -0.41 -6.17 4.52
C THR A 167 0.26 -7.48 4.82
N VAL A 168 -0.26 -8.58 4.27
CA VAL A 168 0.29 -9.92 4.44
C VAL A 168 0.79 -10.50 3.13
N ALA A 169 1.71 -11.46 3.20
CA ALA A 169 2.11 -12.23 2.04
C ALA A 169 0.90 -12.99 1.48
N ALA A 170 0.65 -12.84 0.18
CA ALA A 170 -0.24 -13.74 -0.54
C ALA A 170 0.45 -15.08 -0.73
N GLU A 171 -0.28 -16.17 -0.58
CA GLU A 171 0.24 -17.50 -0.85
C GLU A 171 0.46 -17.66 -2.36
N TRP A 172 1.59 -18.24 -2.73
CA TRP A 172 1.86 -18.59 -4.12
C TRP A 172 0.97 -19.77 -4.53
N PRO A 173 0.33 -19.72 -5.72
CA PRO A 173 -0.50 -20.83 -6.18
C PRO A 173 0.31 -22.13 -6.28
N ALA A 174 -0.18 -23.20 -5.64
CA ALA A 174 0.57 -24.46 -5.53
C ALA A 174 0.83 -25.15 -6.88
N ASP A 175 -0.02 -24.89 -7.86
CA ASP A 175 0.07 -25.41 -9.23
C ASP A 175 0.91 -24.54 -10.18
N LYS A 176 1.35 -23.37 -9.72
CA LYS A 176 2.10 -22.42 -10.53
C LYS A 176 3.61 -22.56 -10.31
N PRO A 177 4.40 -22.95 -11.33
CA PRO A 177 5.84 -23.03 -11.19
C PRO A 177 6.45 -21.63 -10.97
N PHE A 178 7.49 -21.56 -10.15
CA PHE A 178 8.27 -20.34 -9.96
C PHE A 178 9.55 -20.41 -10.81
N ASN A 179 9.45 -19.97 -12.04
CA ASN A 179 10.55 -20.01 -13.01
C ASN A 179 10.58 -18.73 -13.84
N TYR A 180 11.19 -17.69 -13.28
CA TYR A 180 11.28 -16.38 -13.90
C TYR A 180 12.74 -16.00 -14.15
N ASP A 181 13.00 -15.37 -15.31
CA ASP A 181 14.29 -14.80 -15.66
C ASP A 181 14.45 -13.39 -15.04
N MET A 182 13.33 -12.70 -14.80
CA MET A 182 13.29 -11.40 -14.14
C MET A 182 12.13 -11.32 -13.15
N ILE A 183 12.35 -10.67 -12.00
CA ILE A 183 11.34 -10.38 -10.98
C ILE A 183 11.30 -8.88 -10.73
N VAL A 184 10.11 -8.27 -10.81
CA VAL A 184 9.91 -6.84 -10.58
C VAL A 184 9.19 -6.62 -9.25
N LEU A 185 9.86 -5.97 -8.30
CA LEU A 185 9.38 -5.71 -6.94
C LEU A 185 9.15 -4.23 -6.71
N PHE A 186 8.02 -3.90 -6.05
CA PHE A 186 7.56 -2.51 -5.87
C PHE A 186 7.54 -2.07 -4.41
N THR A 187 7.58 -2.99 -3.46
CA THR A 187 7.46 -2.68 -2.03
C THR A 187 8.33 -3.61 -1.18
N PRO A 188 8.79 -3.16 0.01
CA PRO A 188 9.46 -4.03 0.98
C PRO A 188 8.61 -5.25 1.38
N SER A 189 7.29 -5.06 1.53
CA SER A 189 6.36 -6.16 1.83
C SER A 189 6.33 -7.21 0.71
N GLY A 190 6.49 -6.81 -0.56
CA GLY A 190 6.61 -7.71 -1.69
C GLY A 190 7.90 -8.54 -1.64
N VAL A 191 9.01 -7.94 -1.22
CA VAL A 191 10.30 -8.64 -0.98
C VAL A 191 10.15 -9.68 0.12
N ALA A 192 9.57 -9.27 1.27
CA ALA A 192 9.30 -10.17 2.39
C ALA A 192 8.36 -11.33 2.00
N ALA A 193 7.34 -11.04 1.19
CA ALA A 193 6.40 -12.03 0.69
C ALA A 193 7.09 -13.05 -0.26
N LEU A 194 7.99 -12.59 -1.12
CA LEU A 194 8.79 -13.46 -1.98
C LEU A 194 9.64 -14.42 -1.12
N LYS A 195 10.37 -13.88 -0.13
CA LYS A 195 11.19 -14.69 0.79
C LYS A 195 10.36 -15.68 1.59
N LYS A 196 9.16 -15.28 2.03
CA LYS A 196 8.24 -16.15 2.79
C LYS A 196 7.72 -17.31 1.93
N ASN A 197 7.35 -17.05 0.68
CA ASN A 197 6.85 -18.09 -0.22
C ASN A 197 7.95 -19.04 -0.70
N PHE A 198 9.18 -18.52 -0.82
CA PHE A 198 10.33 -19.26 -1.36
C PHE A 198 11.54 -19.07 -0.44
N PRO A 199 11.55 -19.67 0.76
CA PRO A 199 12.61 -19.46 1.76
C PRO A 199 13.98 -19.92 1.30
N ASP A 200 14.03 -20.96 0.47
CA ASP A 200 15.27 -21.57 -0.05
C ASP A 200 15.62 -21.08 -1.46
N TRP A 201 14.87 -20.11 -2.01
CA TRP A 201 15.15 -19.59 -3.33
C TRP A 201 16.43 -18.74 -3.33
N GLU A 202 17.31 -19.08 -4.25
CA GLU A 202 18.52 -18.33 -4.52
C GLU A 202 18.37 -17.56 -5.84
N GLN A 203 18.81 -16.31 -5.85
CA GLN A 203 18.66 -15.43 -7.01
C GLN A 203 19.39 -15.96 -8.25
N GLY A 204 20.63 -16.47 -8.08
CA GLY A 204 21.45 -16.93 -9.21
C GLY A 204 21.56 -15.88 -10.33
N ASP A 205 21.15 -16.29 -11.54
CA ASP A 205 21.13 -15.44 -12.73
C ASP A 205 19.82 -14.66 -12.90
N THR A 206 18.84 -14.81 -11.99
CA THR A 206 17.58 -14.08 -12.06
C THR A 206 17.81 -12.59 -11.84
N VAL A 207 17.32 -11.77 -12.75
CA VAL A 207 17.41 -10.31 -12.69
C VAL A 207 16.34 -9.80 -11.72
N ILE A 208 16.71 -8.98 -10.74
CA ILE A 208 15.75 -8.29 -9.88
C ILE A 208 15.68 -6.81 -10.26
N ALA A 209 14.49 -6.38 -10.63
CA ALA A 209 14.17 -4.98 -10.84
C ALA A 209 13.35 -4.45 -9.64
N CYS A 210 13.70 -3.26 -9.13
CA CYS A 210 13.03 -2.68 -7.98
C CYS A 210 12.61 -1.22 -8.21
N PHE A 211 11.50 -0.85 -7.57
CA PHE A 211 11.02 0.52 -7.54
C PHE A 211 11.03 1.08 -6.12
N GLY A 212 11.78 2.16 -5.93
CA GLY A 212 11.89 2.88 -4.66
C GLY A 212 13.03 2.41 -3.74
N ALA A 213 13.59 3.38 -2.99
CA ALA A 213 14.76 3.16 -2.12
C ALA A 213 14.48 2.13 -1.00
N ASN A 214 13.30 2.16 -0.41
CA ASN A 214 12.93 1.21 0.65
C ASN A 214 12.85 -0.24 0.12
N THR A 215 12.39 -0.43 -1.14
CA THR A 215 12.36 -1.75 -1.78
C THR A 215 13.78 -2.23 -2.06
N LEU A 216 14.66 -1.33 -2.51
CA LEU A 216 16.07 -1.63 -2.71
C LEU A 216 16.74 -2.10 -1.40
N ALA A 217 16.55 -1.36 -0.32
CA ALA A 217 17.09 -1.73 0.99
C ALA A 217 16.62 -3.13 1.42
N ALA A 218 15.34 -3.42 1.29
CA ALA A 218 14.78 -4.73 1.63
C ALA A 218 15.37 -5.87 0.77
N ILE A 219 15.67 -5.64 -0.51
CA ILE A 219 16.33 -6.62 -1.39
C ILE A 219 17.75 -6.88 -0.90
N GLU A 220 18.51 -5.84 -0.61
CA GLU A 220 19.90 -5.92 -0.14
C GLU A 220 19.99 -6.59 1.25
N GLU A 221 19.05 -6.30 2.17
CA GLU A 221 18.94 -6.95 3.49
C GLU A 221 18.71 -8.47 3.38
N ASN A 222 18.05 -8.95 2.32
CA ASN A 222 17.89 -10.38 2.06
C ASN A 222 19.09 -11.01 1.35
N GLY A 223 20.16 -10.27 1.13
CA GLY A 223 21.37 -10.73 0.42
C GLY A 223 21.15 -10.86 -1.09
N TRP A 224 20.11 -10.28 -1.64
CA TRP A 224 19.84 -10.28 -3.08
C TRP A 224 20.41 -9.05 -3.76
N ARG A 225 20.63 -9.17 -5.06
CA ARG A 225 21.16 -8.11 -5.91
C ARG A 225 20.03 -7.41 -6.66
N ALA A 226 19.92 -6.10 -6.58
CA ALA A 226 19.03 -5.32 -7.42
C ALA A 226 19.77 -4.88 -8.69
N ASP A 227 19.44 -5.51 -9.81
CA ASP A 227 20.10 -5.31 -11.11
C ASP A 227 19.55 -4.07 -11.83
N ILE A 228 18.25 -3.78 -11.66
CA ILE A 228 17.55 -2.64 -12.25
C ILE A 228 16.90 -1.84 -11.13
N LYS A 229 17.21 -0.54 -11.08
CA LYS A 229 16.73 0.38 -10.02
C LYS A 229 15.97 1.54 -10.65
N ALA A 230 14.78 1.82 -10.10
CA ALA A 230 13.97 2.99 -10.42
C ALA A 230 13.26 3.49 -9.12
N PRO A 231 12.87 4.76 -9.00
CA PRO A 231 13.17 5.83 -9.95
C PRO A 231 14.61 6.31 -9.87
N THR A 232 15.15 6.70 -11.00
CA THR A 232 16.42 7.44 -11.10
C THR A 232 16.21 8.65 -12.01
N PRO A 233 17.13 9.63 -12.02
CA PRO A 233 17.02 10.76 -12.97
C PRO A 233 16.92 10.31 -14.44
N GLU A 234 17.58 9.21 -14.79
CA GLU A 234 17.56 8.64 -16.14
C GLU A 234 16.29 7.79 -16.38
N PHE A 235 15.84 7.06 -15.36
CA PHE A 235 14.70 6.15 -15.44
C PHE A 235 13.64 6.49 -14.38
N PRO A 236 12.72 7.43 -14.64
CA PRO A 236 11.71 7.84 -13.68
C PRO A 236 10.63 6.75 -13.45
N SER A 237 10.54 5.75 -14.33
CA SER A 237 9.63 4.61 -14.18
C SER A 237 10.36 3.28 -14.29
N ILE A 238 9.84 2.26 -13.62
CA ILE A 238 10.40 0.91 -13.66
C ILE A 238 10.29 0.30 -15.08
N THR A 239 9.22 0.60 -15.79
CA THR A 239 8.99 0.11 -17.16
C THR A 239 10.03 0.66 -18.14
N THR A 240 10.40 1.94 -18.00
CA THR A 240 11.47 2.55 -18.81
C THR A 240 12.83 1.91 -18.51
N ALA A 241 13.12 1.65 -17.24
CA ALA A 241 14.37 1.00 -16.82
C ALA A 241 14.46 -0.43 -17.35
N ILE A 242 13.39 -1.22 -17.24
CA ILE A 242 13.32 -2.59 -17.77
C ILE A 242 13.50 -2.59 -19.30
N LYS A 243 12.81 -1.70 -20.00
CA LYS A 243 12.92 -1.59 -21.46
C LYS A 243 14.36 -1.34 -21.87
N LYS A 244 15.05 -0.40 -21.24
CA LYS A 244 16.45 -0.09 -21.52
C LYS A 244 17.38 -1.27 -21.24
N TYR A 245 17.11 -2.01 -20.15
CA TYR A 245 17.85 -3.23 -19.86
C TYR A 245 17.66 -4.28 -20.97
N LEU A 246 16.42 -4.53 -21.41
CA LEU A 246 16.13 -5.49 -22.49
C LEU A 246 16.77 -5.07 -23.83
N GLU A 247 16.80 -3.77 -24.16
CA GLU A 247 17.49 -3.23 -25.33
C GLU A 247 19.01 -3.54 -25.30
N SER A 248 19.62 -3.49 -24.11
CA SER A 248 21.05 -3.76 -23.96
C SER A 248 21.43 -5.26 -24.09
N GLN A 249 20.42 -6.15 -24.10
CA GLN A 249 20.59 -7.60 -24.22
C GLN A 249 20.44 -8.11 -25.66
N GLN A 250 20.00 -7.25 -26.60
CA GLN A 250 19.88 -7.55 -28.02
C GLN A 250 21.20 -7.23 -28.76
#